data_7b64fed9052374c4d77605e671a3664e
#
_entry.id   7b64fed9052374c4d77605e671a3664e
#
_cell.length_a   1.000
_cell.length_b   1.000
_cell.length_c   1.000
_cell.angle_alpha   90.00
_cell.angle_beta   90.00
_cell.angle_gamma   90.00
#
_symmetry.space_group_name_H-M   'P 1'
#
loop_
_entity.id
_entity.type
_entity.pdbx_description
1 polymer ?
#
loop_
_entity_poly.entity_id
_entity_poly.type
_entity_poly.pdbx_seq_one_letter_code
_entity_poly.pdbx_strand_id
1 'polypeptide(L)'
;HFCHFPYLIKNDSDPFFPLFPFFRKKVLKIMIRKLPIIGHPLTLRTVGYGALHGFDAECKDLFRQCLAVYSGAPYVFLLNSGIASFYSILEALKKASSRNEVLLPCYTAPSLVVAIQKARLKPVLCDISLTDFNADTDDALKRVNANTLCIVGVHMFGIPWAGIVDLKKKVGNEVFIIEDCAQAFGAKIEGLPVGSFSDIAFYSFNRGKNLPTYDGGCVITHSHALAGKLEEIVSFISPPSILQRASLALKLSALCFS
;
A
#
# COMPACT_ATOMS: atom_id res chain seq x y z
N HIS A 1 -4.33 5.84 -22.19
CA HIS A 1 -3.91 5.07 -23.36
C HIS A 1 -3.95 3.60 -22.98
N PHE A 2 -4.93 2.89 -23.50
CA PHE A 2 -5.12 1.45 -23.33
C PHE A 2 -4.08 0.72 -24.18
N CYS A 3 -3.28 -0.16 -23.57
CA CYS A 3 -2.56 -1.18 -24.33
C CYS A 3 -3.56 -2.15 -24.92
N HIS A 4 -3.83 -2.01 -26.19
CA HIS A 4 -4.43 -3.05 -27.03
C HIS A 4 -3.44 -4.20 -27.14
N PHE A 5 -3.81 -5.38 -26.69
CA PHE A 5 -3.25 -6.65 -27.13
C PHE A 5 -4.09 -7.18 -28.29
N PRO A 6 -3.71 -6.96 -29.57
CA PRO A 6 -4.46 -7.48 -30.72
C PRO A 6 -3.86 -8.75 -31.31
N TYR A 7 -3.15 -9.59 -30.55
CA TYR A 7 -2.41 -10.73 -31.13
C TYR A 7 -2.79 -12.09 -30.54
N LEU A 8 -4.07 -12.39 -30.39
CA LEU A 8 -4.48 -13.77 -30.08
C LEU A 8 -5.78 -14.22 -30.77
N ILE A 9 -6.24 -13.54 -31.83
CA ILE A 9 -7.35 -14.02 -32.64
C ILE A 9 -7.02 -13.72 -34.11
N LYS A 10 -6.10 -14.48 -34.68
CA LYS A 10 -6.04 -14.73 -36.15
C LYS A 10 -5.10 -15.91 -36.40
N ASN A 11 -5.72 -17.08 -36.51
CA ASN A 11 -5.47 -18.09 -37.52
C ASN A 11 -6.25 -19.36 -37.16
N ASP A 12 -7.31 -19.60 -37.88
CA ASP A 12 -8.07 -20.87 -37.88
C ASP A 12 -7.27 -22.04 -38.53
N SER A 13 -5.99 -21.84 -38.75
CA SER A 13 -5.10 -22.80 -39.45
C SER A 13 -3.96 -23.35 -38.56
N ASP A 14 -4.08 -23.24 -37.24
CA ASP A 14 -3.10 -23.84 -36.33
C ASP A 14 -3.36 -25.34 -36.17
N PRO A 15 -2.44 -26.24 -36.63
CA PRO A 15 -2.66 -27.69 -36.62
C PRO A 15 -2.72 -28.34 -35.24
N PHE A 16 -2.44 -27.59 -34.17
CA PHE A 16 -2.57 -28.06 -32.78
C PHE A 16 -3.96 -27.84 -32.15
N PHE A 17 -4.92 -27.23 -32.85
CA PHE A 17 -6.23 -26.86 -32.32
C PHE A 17 -7.39 -27.91 -32.49
N PRO A 18 -7.27 -29.07 -33.16
CA PRO A 18 -8.39 -29.98 -33.29
C PRO A 18 -8.65 -30.93 -32.12
N LEU A 19 -7.77 -30.96 -31.10
CA LEU A 19 -7.83 -32.00 -30.05
C LEU A 19 -8.72 -31.72 -28.85
N PHE A 20 -9.33 -30.52 -28.71
CA PHE A 20 -10.15 -30.22 -27.53
C PHE A 20 -11.42 -29.38 -27.82
N PRO A 21 -12.46 -29.92 -28.44
CA PRO A 21 -13.71 -29.17 -28.66
C PRO A 21 -14.44 -28.82 -27.35
N PHE A 22 -14.16 -29.56 -26.27
CA PHE A 22 -14.73 -29.31 -24.95
C PHE A 22 -14.13 -28.09 -24.26
N PHE A 23 -12.85 -27.78 -24.53
CA PHE A 23 -12.17 -26.63 -23.99
C PHE A 23 -12.65 -25.30 -24.56
N ARG A 24 -13.04 -25.30 -25.86
CA ARG A 24 -13.48 -24.10 -26.56
C ARG A 24 -14.77 -23.50 -25.98
N LYS A 25 -15.74 -24.31 -25.57
CA LYS A 25 -17.00 -23.85 -24.95
C LYS A 25 -16.79 -23.32 -23.53
N LYS A 26 -15.87 -23.92 -22.78
CA LYS A 26 -15.60 -23.51 -21.39
C LYS A 26 -14.72 -22.25 -21.33
N VAL A 27 -13.74 -22.14 -22.19
CA VAL A 27 -12.87 -20.95 -22.33
C VAL A 27 -13.66 -19.76 -22.87
N LEU A 28 -14.53 -19.96 -23.87
CA LEU A 28 -15.39 -18.90 -24.40
C LEU A 28 -16.40 -18.39 -23.35
N LYS A 29 -16.94 -19.30 -22.51
CA LYS A 29 -17.84 -18.93 -21.41
C LYS A 29 -17.13 -18.18 -20.28
N ILE A 30 -15.82 -18.45 -20.08
CA ILE A 30 -14.95 -17.70 -19.13
C ILE A 30 -14.58 -16.33 -19.71
N MET A 31 -14.34 -16.21 -21.01
CA MET A 31 -14.02 -14.93 -21.66
C MET A 31 -15.22 -13.96 -21.73
N ILE A 32 -16.45 -14.45 -21.67
CA ILE A 32 -17.66 -13.61 -21.63
C ILE A 32 -17.97 -13.14 -20.19
N ARG A 33 -17.48 -13.81 -19.17
CA ARG A 33 -17.52 -13.30 -17.80
C ARG A 33 -16.40 -12.25 -17.67
N LYS A 34 -16.75 -10.99 -17.49
CA LYS A 34 -15.82 -9.97 -17.00
C LYS A 34 -15.30 -10.47 -15.64
N LEU A 35 -14.11 -11.07 -15.63
CA LEU A 35 -13.42 -11.38 -14.39
C LEU A 35 -13.18 -10.04 -13.71
N PRO A 36 -13.67 -9.81 -12.49
CA PRO A 36 -13.34 -8.60 -11.79
C PRO A 36 -11.82 -8.54 -11.63
N ILE A 37 -11.22 -7.43 -12.04
CA ILE A 37 -9.77 -7.18 -11.90
C ILE A 37 -9.36 -7.28 -10.42
N ILE A 38 -10.32 -7.10 -9.52
CA ILE A 38 -10.14 -7.13 -8.08
C ILE A 38 -11.27 -7.98 -7.50
N GLY A 39 -10.92 -9.14 -6.95
CA GLY A 39 -11.84 -9.97 -6.18
C GLY A 39 -11.99 -9.43 -4.77
N HIS A 40 -13.23 -9.21 -4.31
CA HIS A 40 -13.52 -8.90 -2.91
C HIS A 40 -14.13 -10.12 -2.22
N PRO A 41 -13.58 -10.57 -1.09
CA PRO A 41 -14.19 -11.63 -0.29
C PRO A 41 -15.36 -11.10 0.56
N LEU A 42 -16.08 -10.07 0.10
CA LEU A 42 -17.22 -9.53 0.80
C LEU A 42 -18.43 -10.45 0.65
N THR A 43 -18.99 -10.85 1.76
CA THR A 43 -20.25 -11.58 1.83
C THR A 43 -21.35 -10.68 2.40
N LEU A 44 -22.62 -10.97 2.12
CA LEU A 44 -23.75 -10.27 2.76
C LEU A 44 -23.65 -10.28 4.29
N ARG A 45 -23.15 -11.39 4.87
CA ARG A 45 -22.90 -11.50 6.31
C ARG A 45 -21.86 -10.48 6.77
N THR A 46 -20.75 -10.33 6.04
CA THR A 46 -19.68 -9.36 6.36
C THR A 46 -20.18 -7.94 6.27
N VAL A 47 -20.98 -7.62 5.24
CA VAL A 47 -21.57 -6.28 5.08
C VAL A 47 -22.61 -6.00 6.15
N GLY A 48 -23.48 -6.97 6.48
CA GLY A 48 -24.44 -6.83 7.58
C GLY A 48 -23.77 -6.61 8.93
N TYR A 49 -22.71 -7.36 9.22
CA TYR A 49 -21.91 -7.15 10.43
C TYR A 49 -21.27 -5.76 10.46
N GLY A 50 -20.66 -5.33 9.35
CA GLY A 50 -20.05 -4.01 9.21
C GLY A 50 -21.08 -2.86 9.34
N ALA A 51 -22.31 -3.05 8.85
CA ALA A 51 -23.38 -2.07 8.99
C ALA A 51 -23.82 -1.90 10.45
N LEU A 52 -23.85 -2.99 11.22
CA LEU A 52 -24.25 -2.98 12.63
C LEU A 52 -23.13 -2.49 13.55
N HIS A 53 -21.88 -2.89 13.28
CA HIS A 53 -20.75 -2.69 14.19
C HIS A 53 -19.64 -1.79 13.63
N GLY A 54 -19.71 -1.39 12.37
CA GLY A 54 -18.65 -0.60 11.71
C GLY A 54 -18.45 0.81 12.27
N PHE A 55 -19.31 1.23 13.19
CA PHE A 55 -19.23 2.52 13.89
C PHE A 55 -18.76 2.39 15.34
N ASP A 56 -18.63 1.17 15.84
CA ASP A 56 -18.20 0.92 17.20
C ASP A 56 -16.72 1.27 17.36
N ALA A 57 -16.41 2.07 18.37
CA ALA A 57 -15.04 2.42 18.69
C ALA A 57 -14.21 1.16 19.00
N GLU A 58 -14.83 0.19 19.65
CA GLU A 58 -14.23 -1.11 20.01
C GLU A 58 -13.73 -1.89 18.78
N CYS A 59 -14.48 -1.90 17.67
CA CYS A 59 -14.06 -2.59 16.44
C CYS A 59 -12.80 -1.97 15.84
N LYS A 60 -12.67 -0.65 15.89
CA LYS A 60 -11.47 0.06 15.42
C LYS A 60 -10.28 -0.22 16.31
N ASP A 61 -10.51 -0.21 17.62
CA ASP A 61 -9.44 -0.50 18.59
C ASP A 61 -8.99 -1.94 18.51
N LEU A 62 -9.89 -2.89 18.32
CA LEU A 62 -9.54 -4.29 18.07
C LEU A 62 -8.71 -4.43 16.79
N PHE A 63 -9.11 -3.78 15.70
CA PHE A 63 -8.34 -3.82 14.44
C PHE A 63 -6.95 -3.20 14.63
N ARG A 64 -6.84 -2.08 15.33
CA ARG A 64 -5.57 -1.45 15.67
C ARG A 64 -4.67 -2.38 16.49
N GLN A 65 -5.24 -3.07 17.50
CA GLN A 65 -4.52 -4.05 18.31
C GLN A 65 -4.05 -5.25 17.47
N CYS A 66 -4.90 -5.77 16.57
CA CYS A 66 -4.50 -6.85 15.66
C CYS A 66 -3.33 -6.44 14.77
N LEU A 67 -3.32 -5.20 14.26
CA LEU A 67 -2.21 -4.69 13.46
C LEU A 67 -0.94 -4.49 14.30
N ALA A 68 -1.08 -4.05 15.55
CA ALA A 68 0.06 -3.92 16.48
C ALA A 68 0.69 -5.30 16.76
N VAL A 69 -0.13 -6.30 17.04
CA VAL A 69 0.34 -7.69 17.25
C VAL A 69 0.99 -8.25 15.97
N TYR A 70 0.37 -8.03 14.81
CA TYR A 70 0.90 -8.49 13.52
C TYR A 70 2.27 -7.89 13.19
N SER A 71 2.42 -6.57 13.36
CA SER A 71 3.64 -5.84 13.00
C SER A 71 4.69 -5.84 14.12
N GLY A 72 4.31 -6.16 15.33
CA GLY A 72 5.14 -5.97 16.54
C GLY A 72 5.31 -4.50 16.93
N ALA A 73 4.74 -3.55 16.19
CA ALA A 73 4.89 -2.12 16.45
C ALA A 73 3.89 -1.64 17.51
N PRO A 74 4.34 -0.94 18.58
CA PRO A 74 3.46 -0.45 19.63
C PRO A 74 2.55 0.70 19.20
N TYR A 75 2.93 1.45 18.17
CA TYR A 75 2.18 2.61 17.71
C TYR A 75 1.56 2.35 16.34
N VAL A 76 0.24 2.35 16.30
CA VAL A 76 -0.56 2.10 15.09
C VAL A 76 -1.61 3.19 14.95
N PHE A 77 -1.61 3.88 13.81
CA PHE A 77 -2.56 4.94 13.47
C PHE A 77 -3.39 4.51 12.27
N LEU A 78 -4.71 4.43 12.44
CA LEU A 78 -5.63 4.12 11.36
C LEU A 78 -6.02 5.40 10.63
N LEU A 79 -5.91 5.37 9.30
CA LEU A 79 -6.26 6.48 8.42
C LEU A 79 -7.20 6.01 7.29
N ASN A 80 -7.76 6.96 6.56
CA ASN A 80 -8.76 6.70 5.54
C ASN A 80 -8.19 6.12 4.23
N SER A 81 -6.87 6.15 4.03
CA SER A 81 -6.22 5.53 2.86
C SER A 81 -4.72 5.38 3.07
N GLY A 82 -4.07 4.50 2.28
CA GLY A 82 -2.61 4.37 2.29
C GLY A 82 -1.89 5.67 1.89
N ILE A 83 -2.47 6.45 0.95
CA ILE A 83 -1.86 7.72 0.55
C ILE A 83 -1.99 8.80 1.64
N ALA A 84 -3.08 8.79 2.42
CA ALA A 84 -3.20 9.65 3.59
C ALA A 84 -2.20 9.24 4.68
N SER A 85 -1.97 7.93 4.85
CA SER A 85 -0.94 7.40 5.76
C SER A 85 0.44 7.91 5.35
N PHE A 86 0.80 7.78 4.09
CA PHE A 86 2.08 8.27 3.58
C PHE A 86 2.23 9.79 3.74
N TYR A 87 1.19 10.57 3.39
CA TYR A 87 1.21 12.02 3.55
C TYR A 87 1.40 12.44 5.02
N SER A 88 0.71 11.77 5.95
CA SER A 88 0.85 12.02 7.39
C SER A 88 2.26 11.72 7.89
N ILE A 89 2.91 10.66 7.37
CA ILE A 89 4.32 10.38 7.64
C ILE A 89 5.21 11.53 7.19
N LEU A 90 5.05 12.00 5.95
CA LEU A 90 5.85 13.11 5.42
C LEU A 90 5.72 14.37 6.28
N GLU A 91 4.50 14.73 6.70
CA GLU A 91 4.28 15.87 7.59
C GLU A 91 4.91 15.67 8.97
N ALA A 92 4.91 14.45 9.51
CA ALA A 92 5.59 14.13 10.77
C ALA A 92 7.11 14.25 10.66
N LEU A 93 7.70 13.77 9.56
CA LEU A 93 9.13 13.84 9.32
C LEU A 93 9.63 15.29 9.12
N LYS A 94 8.84 16.14 8.46
CA LYS A 94 9.13 17.57 8.34
C LYS A 94 9.22 18.29 9.70
N LYS A 95 8.45 17.83 10.69
CA LYS A 95 8.58 18.35 12.07
C LYS A 95 9.82 17.83 12.79
N ALA A 96 10.46 16.79 12.26
CA ALA A 96 11.65 16.19 12.85
C ALA A 96 12.97 16.68 12.22
N SER A 97 12.92 17.20 10.97
CA SER A 97 14.10 17.60 10.22
C SER A 97 13.78 18.73 9.23
N SER A 98 14.77 19.58 8.97
CA SER A 98 14.68 20.64 7.95
C SER A 98 15.03 20.18 6.53
N ARG A 99 15.43 18.92 6.37
CA ARG A 99 15.72 18.30 5.06
C ARG A 99 14.45 18.18 4.24
N ASN A 100 14.55 18.18 2.91
CA ASN A 100 13.40 18.31 2.04
C ASN A 100 13.36 17.36 0.84
N GLU A 101 14.34 16.48 0.67
CA GLU A 101 14.34 15.51 -0.42
C GLU A 101 13.82 14.15 0.05
N VAL A 102 12.94 13.56 -0.75
CA VAL A 102 12.37 12.21 -0.54
C VAL A 102 12.84 11.33 -1.68
N LEU A 103 13.69 10.37 -1.37
CA LEU A 103 14.20 9.39 -2.31
C LEU A 103 13.22 8.22 -2.44
N LEU A 104 12.87 7.85 -3.68
CA LEU A 104 11.95 6.74 -3.95
C LEU A 104 12.28 6.08 -5.29
N PRO A 105 11.92 4.79 -5.52
CA PRO A 105 12.15 4.12 -6.79
C PRO A 105 11.36 4.78 -7.92
N CYS A 106 11.95 4.83 -9.13
CA CYS A 106 11.31 5.41 -10.31
C CYS A 106 10.07 4.62 -10.77
N TYR A 107 10.00 3.33 -10.46
CA TYR A 107 8.83 2.50 -10.69
C TYR A 107 8.02 2.36 -9.40
N THR A 108 7.05 3.24 -9.22
CA THR A 108 6.18 3.26 -8.03
C THR A 108 4.82 3.89 -8.36
N ALA A 109 3.91 3.91 -7.37
CA ALA A 109 2.61 4.54 -7.55
C ALA A 109 2.77 6.08 -7.74
N PRO A 110 2.27 6.67 -8.85
CA PRO A 110 2.39 8.12 -9.08
C PRO A 110 1.81 8.97 -7.95
N SER A 111 0.85 8.44 -7.19
CA SER A 111 0.26 9.12 -6.03
C SER A 111 1.27 9.43 -4.92
N LEU A 112 2.36 8.67 -4.79
CA LEU A 112 3.43 8.97 -3.84
C LEU A 112 4.15 10.26 -4.23
N VAL A 113 4.48 10.42 -5.52
CA VAL A 113 5.12 11.65 -6.03
C VAL A 113 4.21 12.86 -5.79
N VAL A 114 2.91 12.72 -6.07
CA VAL A 114 1.93 13.78 -5.82
C VAL A 114 1.85 14.13 -4.33
N ALA A 115 1.89 13.14 -3.44
CA ALA A 115 1.86 13.38 -2.00
C ALA A 115 3.12 14.11 -1.52
N ILE A 116 4.31 13.74 -2.04
CA ILE A 116 5.58 14.42 -1.73
C ILE A 116 5.51 15.89 -2.15
N GLN A 117 5.03 16.18 -3.37
CA GLN A 117 4.87 17.54 -3.85
C GLN A 117 3.85 18.35 -3.04
N LYS A 118 2.71 17.72 -2.65
CA LYS A 118 1.71 18.36 -1.76
C LYS A 118 2.29 18.67 -0.38
N ALA A 119 3.17 17.83 0.12
CA ALA A 119 3.90 18.08 1.37
C ALA A 119 4.97 19.17 1.21
N ARG A 120 5.14 19.76 0.00
CA ARG A 120 6.18 20.73 -0.36
C ARG A 120 7.59 20.16 -0.18
N LEU A 121 7.75 18.86 -0.42
CA LEU A 121 9.01 18.15 -0.47
C LEU A 121 9.39 17.89 -1.92
N LYS A 122 10.67 17.59 -2.15
CA LYS A 122 11.24 17.34 -3.47
C LYS A 122 11.39 15.83 -3.68
N PRO A 123 10.70 15.21 -4.63
CA PRO A 123 10.94 13.79 -4.97
C PRO A 123 12.28 13.66 -5.71
N VAL A 124 13.08 12.68 -5.31
CA VAL A 124 14.32 12.25 -5.97
C VAL A 124 14.14 10.79 -6.35
N LEU A 125 14.28 10.46 -7.63
CA LEU A 125 14.06 9.11 -8.11
C LEU A 125 15.38 8.34 -8.17
N CYS A 126 15.37 7.08 -7.70
CA CYS A 126 16.43 6.11 -7.94
C CYS A 126 15.99 5.05 -8.94
N ASP A 127 16.97 4.34 -9.50
CA ASP A 127 16.71 3.24 -10.42
C ASP A 127 16.16 2.02 -9.69
N ILE A 128 15.68 1.05 -10.44
CA ILE A 128 15.11 -0.21 -9.95
C ILE A 128 15.91 -1.40 -10.43
N SER A 129 15.88 -2.48 -9.65
CA SER A 129 16.31 -3.79 -10.07
C SER A 129 15.28 -4.39 -11.05
N LEU A 130 15.74 -4.87 -12.20
CA LEU A 130 14.88 -5.53 -13.18
C LEU A 130 14.46 -6.95 -12.76
N THR A 131 15.01 -7.48 -11.68
CA THR A 131 14.69 -8.83 -11.19
C THR A 131 13.45 -8.86 -10.31
N ASP A 132 13.21 -7.80 -9.54
CA ASP A 132 12.12 -7.74 -8.54
C ASP A 132 11.36 -6.40 -8.55
N PHE A 133 11.75 -5.46 -9.41
CA PHE A 133 11.17 -4.12 -9.55
C PHE A 133 11.23 -3.24 -8.28
N ASN A 134 11.99 -3.66 -7.28
CA ASN A 134 12.28 -2.85 -6.10
C ASN A 134 13.44 -1.87 -6.38
N ALA A 135 13.69 -0.94 -5.46
CA ALA A 135 14.77 0.02 -5.61
C ALA A 135 16.13 -0.67 -5.80
N ASP A 136 16.94 -0.19 -6.74
CA ASP A 136 18.36 -0.51 -6.77
C ASP A 136 19.04 0.15 -5.56
N THR A 137 19.54 -0.70 -4.65
CA THR A 137 20.10 -0.24 -3.37
C THR A 137 21.34 0.62 -3.58
N ASP A 138 22.19 0.27 -4.55
CA ASP A 138 23.43 0.99 -4.80
C ASP A 138 23.17 2.36 -5.45
N ASP A 139 22.20 2.43 -6.38
CA ASP A 139 21.79 3.70 -6.97
C ASP A 139 21.09 4.58 -5.92
N ALA A 140 20.22 4.00 -5.08
CA ALA A 140 19.59 4.73 -3.98
C ALA A 140 20.64 5.36 -3.04
N LEU A 141 21.64 4.59 -2.62
CA LEU A 141 22.72 5.07 -1.74
C LEU A 141 23.56 6.17 -2.38
N LYS A 142 23.86 6.09 -3.68
CA LYS A 142 24.60 7.14 -4.42
C LYS A 142 23.85 8.47 -4.46
N ARG A 143 22.52 8.46 -4.36
CA ARG A 143 21.67 9.67 -4.41
C ARG A 143 21.45 10.30 -3.05
N VAL A 144 21.78 9.61 -1.96
CA VAL A 144 21.69 10.19 -0.61
C VAL A 144 22.65 11.35 -0.46
N ASN A 145 22.14 12.46 0.05
CA ASN A 145 22.92 13.68 0.26
C ASN A 145 22.41 14.45 1.51
N ALA A 146 23.02 15.58 1.82
CA ALA A 146 22.69 16.38 3.00
C ALA A 146 21.23 16.87 3.06
N ASN A 147 20.51 16.91 1.93
CA ASN A 147 19.11 17.33 1.86
C ASN A 147 18.15 16.14 1.95
N THR A 148 18.62 14.90 1.92
CA THR A 148 17.77 13.73 1.96
C THR A 148 17.10 13.61 3.31
N LEU A 149 15.77 13.82 3.33
CA LEU A 149 14.92 13.65 4.51
C LEU A 149 14.67 12.17 4.79
N CYS A 150 14.26 11.44 3.75
CA CYS A 150 13.93 10.02 3.90
C CYS A 150 14.11 9.25 2.58
N ILE A 151 14.19 7.94 2.72
CA ILE A 151 14.15 6.97 1.62
C ILE A 151 12.87 6.16 1.76
N VAL A 152 12.12 6.01 0.68
CA VAL A 152 10.92 5.18 0.61
C VAL A 152 11.27 3.84 -0.02
N GLY A 153 11.30 2.79 0.77
CA GLY A 153 11.46 1.41 0.32
C GLY A 153 10.09 0.83 -0.01
N VAL A 154 9.85 0.58 -1.28
CA VAL A 154 8.60 -0.02 -1.76
C VAL A 154 8.77 -1.53 -1.86
N HIS A 155 7.82 -2.30 -1.35
CA HIS A 155 7.74 -3.76 -1.56
C HIS A 155 6.83 -4.03 -2.76
N MET A 156 7.42 -3.91 -3.96
CA MET A 156 6.66 -3.93 -5.21
C MET A 156 6.04 -5.31 -5.48
N PHE A 157 4.77 -5.33 -5.87
CA PHE A 157 3.99 -6.55 -6.16
C PHE A 157 3.93 -7.57 -5.02
N GLY A 158 4.21 -7.15 -3.80
CA GLY A 158 4.30 -8.03 -2.64
C GLY A 158 5.65 -8.75 -2.49
N ILE A 159 6.62 -8.42 -3.34
CA ILE A 159 7.99 -8.92 -3.25
C ILE A 159 8.77 -8.04 -2.27
N PRO A 160 9.23 -8.59 -1.14
CA PRO A 160 9.98 -7.79 -0.17
C PRO A 160 11.29 -7.25 -0.76
N TRP A 161 11.55 -5.98 -0.54
CA TRP A 161 12.84 -5.38 -0.88
C TRP A 161 13.89 -5.75 0.19
N ALA A 162 14.74 -6.71 -0.09
CA ALA A 162 15.73 -7.18 0.87
C ALA A 162 16.77 -6.11 1.25
N GLY A 163 17.03 -5.14 0.37
CA GLY A 163 17.94 -4.02 0.64
C GLY A 163 17.57 -3.16 1.84
N ILE A 164 16.29 -3.20 2.30
CA ILE A 164 15.82 -2.42 3.44
C ILE A 164 16.52 -2.80 4.75
N VAL A 165 16.88 -4.07 4.92
CA VAL A 165 17.45 -4.61 6.18
C VAL A 165 18.74 -3.90 6.57
N ASP A 166 19.61 -3.65 5.59
CA ASP A 166 20.90 -3.00 5.83
C ASP A 166 20.91 -1.50 5.53
N LEU A 167 19.83 -0.99 4.96
CA LEU A 167 19.77 0.39 4.50
C LEU A 167 20.02 1.38 5.65
N LYS A 168 19.39 1.17 6.79
CA LYS A 168 19.55 2.03 7.97
C LYS A 168 21.00 2.10 8.47
N LYS A 169 21.70 0.96 8.46
CA LYS A 169 23.12 0.91 8.83
C LYS A 169 23.99 1.72 7.87
N LYS A 170 23.64 1.75 6.59
CA LYS A 170 24.40 2.43 5.52
C LYS A 170 24.17 3.94 5.49
N VAL A 171 22.93 4.41 5.77
CA VAL A 171 22.58 5.83 5.71
C VAL A 171 22.65 6.55 7.05
N GLY A 172 22.79 5.81 8.15
CA GLY A 172 22.85 6.37 9.51
C GLY A 172 21.51 6.88 10.02
N ASN A 173 21.54 7.58 11.17
CA ASN A 173 20.32 8.04 11.85
C ASN A 173 19.77 9.36 11.31
N GLU A 174 20.51 10.04 10.46
CA GLU A 174 20.14 11.34 9.91
C GLU A 174 19.09 11.25 8.80
N VAL A 175 18.95 10.10 8.15
CA VAL A 175 17.99 9.84 7.07
C VAL A 175 16.94 8.86 7.58
N PHE A 176 15.68 9.22 7.47
CA PHE A 176 14.59 8.33 7.85
C PHE A 176 14.34 7.28 6.76
N ILE A 177 13.94 6.09 7.18
CA ILE A 177 13.50 5.03 6.29
C ILE A 177 12.00 4.85 6.43
N ILE A 178 11.29 4.88 5.30
CA ILE A 178 9.85 4.58 5.22
C ILE A 178 9.68 3.27 4.47
N GLU A 179 8.96 2.31 5.02
CA GLU A 179 8.49 1.13 4.26
C GLU A 179 7.10 1.37 3.68
N ASP A 180 6.99 1.30 2.36
CA ASP A 180 5.71 1.20 1.65
C ASP A 180 5.30 -0.27 1.54
N CYS A 181 4.46 -0.70 2.46
CA CYS A 181 3.91 -2.05 2.52
C CYS A 181 2.52 -2.14 1.86
N ALA A 182 2.13 -1.14 1.05
CA ALA A 182 0.78 -1.06 0.47
C ALA A 182 0.43 -2.23 -0.45
N GLN A 183 1.40 -2.97 -0.97
CA GLN A 183 1.20 -4.16 -1.81
C GLN A 183 1.69 -5.45 -1.16
N ALA A 184 2.17 -5.40 0.08
CA ALA A 184 2.95 -6.48 0.67
C ALA A 184 2.45 -6.94 2.06
N PHE A 185 1.18 -6.64 2.42
CA PHE A 185 0.61 -7.16 3.66
C PHE A 185 0.69 -8.70 3.67
N GLY A 186 1.27 -9.30 4.71
CA GLY A 186 1.52 -10.73 4.81
C GLY A 186 2.90 -11.18 4.35
N ALA A 187 3.63 -10.36 3.58
CA ALA A 187 5.00 -10.66 3.17
C ALA A 187 5.98 -10.54 4.35
N LYS A 188 7.08 -11.31 4.28
CA LYS A 188 8.07 -11.39 5.35
C LYS A 188 9.50 -11.38 4.80
N ILE A 189 10.42 -10.84 5.57
CA ILE A 189 11.86 -10.97 5.40
C ILE A 189 12.39 -11.66 6.65
N GLU A 190 13.10 -12.78 6.51
CA GLU A 190 13.67 -13.54 7.64
C GLU A 190 12.67 -13.85 8.77
N GLY A 191 11.43 -14.15 8.39
CA GLY A 191 10.35 -14.48 9.33
C GLY A 191 9.62 -13.29 9.96
N LEU A 192 10.14 -12.07 9.83
CA LEU A 192 9.51 -10.84 10.31
C LEU A 192 8.63 -10.21 9.22
N PRO A 193 7.47 -9.65 9.55
CA PRO A 193 6.62 -8.97 8.57
C PRO A 193 7.32 -7.74 8.00
N VAL A 194 7.10 -7.46 6.71
CA VAL A 194 7.50 -6.16 6.14
C VAL A 194 6.83 -5.02 6.93
N GLY A 195 7.50 -3.88 7.04
CA GLY A 195 7.10 -2.80 7.95
C GLY A 195 7.86 -2.80 9.28
N SER A 196 8.66 -3.87 9.54
CA SER A 196 9.44 -4.01 10.77
C SER A 196 10.89 -3.52 10.65
N PHE A 197 11.33 -3.12 9.46
CA PHE A 197 12.75 -2.86 9.16
C PHE A 197 13.10 -1.37 9.04
N SER A 198 12.13 -0.48 9.27
CA SER A 198 12.26 0.95 9.06
C SER A 198 11.91 1.78 10.29
N ASP A 199 12.14 3.08 10.22
CA ASP A 199 11.72 4.01 11.28
C ASP A 199 10.20 4.11 11.37
N ILE A 200 9.53 3.97 10.22
CA ILE A 200 8.09 4.09 10.06
C ILE A 200 7.61 3.39 8.79
N ALA A 201 6.47 2.76 8.84
CA ALA A 201 5.89 2.08 7.70
C ALA A 201 4.41 2.39 7.52
N PHE A 202 3.89 2.15 6.32
CA PHE A 202 2.45 2.26 6.07
C PHE A 202 1.92 1.10 5.24
N TYR A 203 0.65 0.78 5.49
CA TYR A 203 -0.14 -0.18 4.72
C TYR A 203 -1.34 0.50 4.08
N SER A 204 -1.85 -0.11 3.03
CA SER A 204 -3.08 0.28 2.37
C SER A 204 -4.06 -0.89 2.37
N PHE A 205 -5.33 -0.59 2.66
CA PHE A 205 -6.43 -1.55 2.71
C PHE A 205 -7.47 -1.32 1.62
N ASN A 206 -7.09 -0.61 0.55
CA ASN A 206 -7.95 -0.38 -0.60
C ASN A 206 -8.33 -1.71 -1.28
N ARG A 207 -9.36 -1.69 -2.11
CA ARG A 207 -9.97 -2.84 -2.81
C ARG A 207 -8.98 -3.79 -3.50
N GLY A 208 -7.87 -3.30 -4.02
CA GLY A 208 -6.86 -4.10 -4.73
C GLY A 208 -5.71 -4.59 -3.86
N LYS A 209 -5.84 -4.55 -2.55
CA LYS A 209 -4.76 -4.87 -1.61
C LYS A 209 -4.94 -6.25 -1.01
N ASN A 210 -3.85 -6.81 -0.46
CA ASN A 210 -3.82 -8.15 0.12
C ASN A 210 -4.81 -8.32 1.28
N LEU A 211 -5.02 -7.27 2.08
CA LEU A 211 -6.07 -7.19 3.09
C LEU A 211 -7.04 -6.07 2.71
N PRO A 212 -8.09 -6.34 1.91
CA PRO A 212 -9.01 -5.32 1.46
C PRO A 212 -10.08 -5.04 2.52
N THR A 213 -10.23 -3.78 2.94
CA THR A 213 -11.34 -3.29 3.76
C THR A 213 -12.21 -2.30 3.00
N TYR A 214 -12.10 -2.27 1.65
CA TYR A 214 -12.69 -1.35 0.70
C TYR A 214 -11.93 -0.02 0.57
N ASP A 215 -11.56 0.61 1.66
CA ASP A 215 -10.68 1.76 1.77
C ASP A 215 -9.98 1.71 3.13
N GLY A 216 -9.00 2.56 3.33
CA GLY A 216 -8.26 2.62 4.58
C GLY A 216 -6.76 2.45 4.39
N GLY A 217 -6.06 2.78 5.44
CA GLY A 217 -4.63 2.59 5.58
C GLY A 217 -4.23 2.66 7.04
N CYS A 218 -3.00 2.34 7.32
CA CYS A 218 -2.43 2.59 8.64
C CYS A 218 -0.97 2.99 8.54
N VAL A 219 -0.52 3.69 9.56
CA VAL A 219 0.89 3.96 9.85
C VAL A 219 1.28 3.14 11.06
N ILE A 220 2.46 2.55 11.03
CA ILE A 220 3.06 1.87 12.17
C ILE A 220 4.47 2.41 12.43
N THR A 221 4.85 2.48 13.69
CA THR A 221 6.22 2.85 14.09
C THR A 221 6.56 2.28 15.47
N HIS A 222 7.85 2.04 15.69
CA HIS A 222 8.39 1.71 17.01
C HIS A 222 8.88 2.96 17.76
N SER A 223 9.01 4.09 17.05
CA SER A 223 9.53 5.33 17.63
C SER A 223 8.47 6.11 18.36
N HIS A 224 8.64 6.27 19.68
CA HIS A 224 7.78 7.15 20.49
C HIS A 224 7.78 8.60 19.98
N ALA A 225 8.96 9.10 19.57
CA ALA A 225 9.11 10.47 19.07
C ALA A 225 8.32 10.70 17.75
N LEU A 226 8.33 9.72 16.82
CA LEU A 226 7.53 9.80 15.59
C LEU A 226 6.04 9.62 15.89
N ALA A 227 5.68 8.75 16.83
CA ALA A 227 4.30 8.55 17.25
C ALA A 227 3.68 9.84 17.79
N GLY A 228 4.36 10.58 18.66
CA GLY A 228 3.86 11.87 19.18
C GLY A 228 3.63 12.90 18.07
N LYS A 229 4.53 12.96 17.05
CA LYS A 229 4.33 13.85 15.90
C LYS A 229 3.14 13.43 15.01
N LEU A 230 2.93 12.12 14.87
CA LEU A 230 1.78 11.59 14.14
C LEU A 230 0.46 11.84 14.87
N GLU A 231 0.42 11.67 16.20
CA GLU A 231 -0.78 11.99 17.01
C GLU A 231 -1.21 13.43 16.81
N GLU A 232 -0.26 14.37 16.84
CA GLU A 232 -0.53 15.77 16.58
C GLU A 232 -1.14 15.99 15.19
N ILE A 233 -0.62 15.33 14.14
CA ILE A 233 -1.14 15.47 12.78
C ILE A 233 -2.50 14.81 12.63
N VAL A 234 -2.66 13.59 13.17
CA VAL A 234 -3.89 12.82 13.03
C VAL A 234 -5.04 13.47 13.82
N SER A 235 -4.77 14.17 14.91
CA SER A 235 -5.78 14.91 15.70
C SER A 235 -6.51 15.98 14.89
N PHE A 236 -5.89 16.53 13.85
CA PHE A 236 -6.52 17.49 12.93
C PHE A 236 -7.40 16.84 11.84
N ILE A 237 -7.35 15.51 11.70
CA ILE A 237 -8.15 14.79 10.71
C ILE A 237 -9.56 14.57 11.29
N SER A 238 -10.52 15.29 10.75
CA SER A 238 -11.91 15.13 11.18
C SER A 238 -12.45 13.73 10.85
N PRO A 239 -13.22 13.11 11.76
CA PRO A 239 -13.88 11.85 11.46
C PRO A 239 -14.88 12.01 10.30
N PRO A 240 -15.14 10.96 9.51
CA PRO A 240 -16.07 11.04 8.41
C PRO A 240 -17.49 11.40 8.91
N SER A 241 -18.16 12.28 8.17
CA SER A 241 -19.53 12.68 8.48
C SER A 241 -20.53 11.51 8.35
N ILE A 242 -21.70 11.62 8.94
CA ILE A 242 -22.76 10.61 8.85
C ILE A 242 -23.12 10.33 7.38
N LEU A 243 -23.18 11.37 6.53
CA LEU A 243 -23.47 11.21 5.10
C LEU A 243 -22.36 10.43 4.37
N GLN A 244 -21.10 10.67 4.68
CA GLN A 244 -19.99 9.91 4.12
C GLN A 244 -20.05 8.45 4.54
N ARG A 245 -20.41 8.17 5.79
CA ARG A 245 -20.57 6.81 6.32
C ARG A 245 -21.73 6.08 5.63
N ALA A 246 -22.89 6.74 5.47
CA ALA A 246 -24.03 6.19 4.76
C ALA A 246 -23.71 5.91 3.28
N SER A 247 -23.01 6.81 2.60
CA SER A 247 -22.55 6.62 1.22
C SER A 247 -21.62 5.42 1.11
N LEU A 248 -20.71 5.21 2.07
CA LEU A 248 -19.83 4.06 2.10
C LEU A 248 -20.59 2.75 2.27
N ALA A 249 -21.56 2.72 3.22
CA ALA A 249 -22.38 1.54 3.46
C ALA A 249 -23.19 1.15 2.21
N LEU A 250 -23.77 2.12 1.47
CA LEU A 250 -24.45 1.88 0.21
C LEU A 250 -23.52 1.32 -0.87
N LYS A 251 -22.31 1.86 -1.00
CA LYS A 251 -21.30 1.36 -1.95
C LYS A 251 -20.89 -0.08 -1.63
N LEU A 252 -20.69 -0.40 -0.35
CA LEU A 252 -20.35 -1.75 0.09
C LEU A 252 -21.48 -2.75 -0.20
N SER A 253 -22.73 -2.35 0.05
CA SER A 253 -23.90 -3.18 -0.27
C SER A 253 -24.00 -3.45 -1.77
N ALA A 254 -23.79 -2.44 -2.63
CA ALA A 254 -23.83 -2.59 -4.07
C ALA A 254 -22.75 -3.57 -4.60
N LEU A 255 -21.59 -3.65 -3.95
CA LEU A 255 -20.53 -4.59 -4.33
C LEU A 255 -20.85 -6.06 -4.03
N CYS A 256 -21.76 -6.35 -3.12
CA CYS A 256 -22.18 -7.72 -2.85
C CYS A 256 -23.06 -8.30 -3.97
N PHE A 257 -23.62 -7.44 -4.82
CA PHE A 257 -24.51 -7.83 -5.93
C PHE A 257 -23.86 -7.70 -7.32
N SER A 258 -22.61 -7.26 -7.38
CA SER A 258 -21.82 -7.15 -8.63
C SER A 258 -20.87 -8.33 -8.82
#